data_c8435534aab4af12b7cdc43a759f23c1
#
_entry.id   c8435534aab4af12b7cdc43a759f23c1
#
_cell.length_a   1.000
_cell.length_b   1.000
_cell.length_c   1.000
_cell.angle_alpha   90.00
_cell.angle_beta   90.00
_cell.angle_gamma   90.00
#
_symmetry.space_group_name_H-M   'P 1'
#
loop_
_entity.id
_entity.type
_entity.pdbx_description
1 polymer ?
#
loop_
_entity_poly.entity_id
_entity_poly.type
_entity_poly.pdbx_seq_one_letter_code
_entity_poly.pdbx_strand_id
1 'polypeptide(L)'
;MSQKPTERFDSVNRAFTRQAQYFDEYDRNNIILADMRKQVRDHVMKFLKKGDYILELNAGTGLDAEYFVEQGCKVHATDLSDGMIQKLKQRIKHQNLSNSITFQQCSFTQLDKLTFSGFNYIFSNFGGLNCIRDLNQVTKFFSGVLNDHGFVTIVVMPKICPWELFSVLKGNFALAFRRFKKNGATAHLEGEYFKTYYFTHNKVLKSFGKKFKLIKAEGLGVLIPPPVKENLPKQLPKFYRILKYFDKKLRNHFPFNRWADHFIITLQYSAE
;
A
#
# COMPACT_ATOMS: atom_id res chain seq x y z
N MET A 1 -29.10 6.65 15.80
CA MET A 1 -27.86 6.67 14.98
C MET A 1 -27.78 5.35 14.23
N SER A 2 -28.04 5.34 12.93
CA SER A 2 -27.96 4.13 12.09
C SER A 2 -26.49 3.69 12.01
N GLN A 3 -26.16 2.51 12.55
CA GLN A 3 -24.86 1.90 12.34
C GLN A 3 -24.68 1.68 10.85
N LYS A 4 -23.68 2.35 10.24
CA LYS A 4 -23.25 2.05 8.87
C LYS A 4 -22.88 0.56 8.81
N PRO A 5 -23.32 -0.18 7.78
CA PRO A 5 -22.94 -1.58 7.64
C PRO A 5 -21.42 -1.68 7.62
N THR A 6 -20.86 -2.50 8.51
CA THR A 6 -19.45 -2.91 8.49
C THR A 6 -19.17 -3.52 7.12
N GLU A 7 -18.18 -2.99 6.40
CA GLU A 7 -17.79 -3.58 5.12
C GLU A 7 -17.36 -5.04 5.36
N ARG A 8 -17.96 -5.96 4.63
CA ARG A 8 -17.58 -7.37 4.68
C ARG A 8 -16.40 -7.59 3.75
N PHE A 9 -15.30 -8.05 4.30
CA PHE A 9 -14.08 -8.33 3.57
C PHE A 9 -13.90 -9.80 3.17
N ASP A 10 -14.98 -10.61 3.24
CA ASP A 10 -14.92 -12.06 2.98
C ASP A 10 -14.38 -12.37 1.56
N SER A 11 -14.88 -11.64 0.53
CA SER A 11 -14.38 -11.82 -0.84
C SER A 11 -12.94 -11.33 -0.99
N VAL A 12 -12.53 -10.29 -0.27
CA VAL A 12 -11.12 -9.81 -0.24
C VAL A 12 -10.23 -10.88 0.38
N ASN A 13 -10.61 -11.43 1.53
CA ASN A 13 -9.89 -12.53 2.18
C ASN A 13 -9.71 -13.72 1.23
N ARG A 14 -10.80 -14.20 0.61
CA ARG A 14 -10.72 -15.35 -0.32
C ARG A 14 -9.84 -15.06 -1.54
N ALA A 15 -9.97 -13.86 -2.14
CA ALA A 15 -9.17 -13.47 -3.30
C ALA A 15 -7.66 -13.51 -2.98
N PHE A 16 -7.25 -12.82 -1.91
CA PHE A 16 -5.84 -12.76 -1.51
C PHE A 16 -5.34 -14.08 -0.94
N THR A 17 -6.19 -14.90 -0.33
CA THR A 17 -5.82 -16.25 0.11
C THR A 17 -5.42 -17.13 -1.08
N ARG A 18 -6.17 -17.08 -2.19
CA ARG A 18 -5.80 -17.82 -3.40
C ARG A 18 -4.55 -17.23 -4.06
N GLN A 19 -4.45 -15.91 -4.14
CA GLN A 19 -3.29 -15.24 -4.72
C GLN A 19 -1.98 -15.52 -3.96
N ALA A 20 -2.04 -15.77 -2.65
CA ALA A 20 -0.87 -16.00 -1.81
C ALA A 20 0.04 -17.14 -2.32
N GLN A 21 -0.49 -18.08 -3.10
CA GLN A 21 0.27 -19.24 -3.61
C GLN A 21 1.40 -18.83 -4.55
N TYR A 22 1.19 -17.79 -5.39
CA TYR A 22 2.15 -17.32 -6.40
C TYR A 22 2.51 -15.83 -6.26
N PHE A 23 2.06 -15.19 -5.17
CA PHE A 23 2.28 -13.77 -4.95
C PHE A 23 3.76 -13.38 -4.99
N ASP A 24 4.61 -14.13 -4.29
CA ASP A 24 6.05 -13.86 -4.22
C ASP A 24 6.75 -14.10 -5.57
N GLU A 25 6.31 -15.10 -6.32
CA GLU A 25 6.85 -15.39 -7.65
C GLU A 25 6.48 -14.28 -8.63
N TYR A 26 5.22 -13.84 -8.63
CA TYR A 26 4.76 -12.74 -9.45
C TYR A 26 5.49 -11.44 -9.13
N ASP A 27 5.66 -11.10 -7.84
CA ASP A 27 6.38 -9.92 -7.41
C ASP A 27 7.84 -9.95 -7.86
N ARG A 28 8.52 -11.09 -7.70
CA ARG A 28 9.92 -11.30 -8.09
C ARG A 28 10.15 -11.20 -9.59
N ASN A 29 9.23 -11.72 -10.39
CA ASN A 29 9.38 -11.79 -11.84
C ASN A 29 8.94 -10.50 -12.56
N ASN A 30 8.22 -9.61 -11.87
CA ASN A 30 7.71 -8.37 -12.43
C ASN A 30 8.67 -7.20 -12.15
N ILE A 31 9.45 -6.82 -13.15
CA ILE A 31 10.44 -5.72 -13.05
C ILE A 31 9.79 -4.41 -12.61
N ILE A 32 8.55 -4.13 -13.06
CA ILE A 32 7.85 -2.89 -12.71
C ILE A 32 7.50 -2.89 -11.22
N LEU A 33 6.97 -4.00 -10.68
CA LEU A 33 6.68 -4.13 -9.25
C LEU A 33 7.95 -4.01 -8.41
N ALA A 34 9.03 -4.65 -8.82
CA ALA A 34 10.31 -4.57 -8.12
C ALA A 34 10.83 -3.11 -8.06
N ASP A 35 10.75 -2.36 -9.18
CA ASP A 35 11.13 -0.95 -9.23
C ASP A 35 10.22 -0.08 -8.36
N MET A 36 8.90 -0.32 -8.38
CA MET A 36 7.94 0.40 -7.55
C MET A 36 8.15 0.09 -6.05
N ARG A 37 8.36 -1.18 -5.68
CA ARG A 37 8.65 -1.58 -4.30
C ARG A 37 9.94 -0.96 -3.80
N LYS A 38 11.00 -0.98 -4.63
CA LYS A 38 12.25 -0.30 -4.30
C LYS A 38 12.03 1.19 -4.03
N GLN A 39 11.24 1.89 -4.86
CA GLN A 39 10.93 3.30 -4.65
C GLN A 39 10.22 3.54 -3.31
N VAL A 40 9.23 2.71 -2.95
CA VAL A 40 8.52 2.79 -1.67
C VAL A 40 9.49 2.57 -0.50
N ARG A 41 10.32 1.54 -0.56
CA ARG A 41 11.35 1.25 0.47
C ARG A 41 12.33 2.41 0.61
N ASP A 42 12.87 2.93 -0.50
CA ASP A 42 13.77 4.09 -0.50
C ASP A 42 13.10 5.36 0.08
N HIS A 43 11.77 5.49 -0.07
CA HIS A 43 11.01 6.58 0.53
C HIS A 43 10.86 6.41 2.04
N VAL A 44 10.45 5.23 2.50
CA VAL A 44 10.21 4.89 3.91
C VAL A 44 11.50 4.98 4.72
N MET A 45 12.63 4.49 4.17
CA MET A 45 13.94 4.52 4.82
C MET A 45 14.47 5.92 5.13
N LYS A 46 13.87 6.99 4.58
CA LYS A 46 14.20 8.38 4.96
C LYS A 46 13.69 8.77 6.34
N PHE A 47 12.74 8.04 6.87
CA PHE A 47 12.03 8.33 8.11
C PHE A 47 12.22 7.26 9.18
N LEU A 48 12.75 6.08 8.80
CA LEU A 48 13.05 4.98 9.72
C LEU A 48 14.45 5.09 10.30
N LYS A 49 14.58 4.62 11.53
CA LYS A 49 15.85 4.46 12.24
C LYS A 49 16.02 2.98 12.63
N LYS A 50 17.26 2.56 12.76
CA LYS A 50 17.59 1.23 13.30
C LYS A 50 17.00 1.11 14.72
N GLY A 51 16.30 0.01 14.97
CA GLY A 51 15.60 -0.24 16.24
C GLY A 51 14.15 0.19 16.26
N ASP A 52 13.66 0.95 15.26
CA ASP A 52 12.25 1.34 15.18
C ASP A 52 11.34 0.11 15.14
N TYR A 53 10.18 0.23 15.80
CA TYR A 53 9.12 -0.77 15.77
C TYR A 53 8.01 -0.35 14.82
N ILE A 54 7.80 -1.15 13.78
CA ILE A 54 6.89 -0.88 12.67
C ILE A 54 5.61 -1.71 12.83
N LEU A 55 4.46 -1.06 12.70
CA LEU A 55 3.18 -1.73 12.41
C LEU A 55 2.98 -1.76 10.90
N GLU A 56 3.05 -2.94 10.30
CA GLU A 56 2.76 -3.12 8.88
C GLU A 56 1.33 -3.62 8.70
N LEU A 57 0.53 -2.83 7.99
CA LEU A 57 -0.85 -3.17 7.62
C LEU A 57 -0.87 -3.78 6.22
N ASN A 58 -1.72 -4.81 6.02
CA ASN A 58 -1.79 -5.54 4.74
C ASN A 58 -0.42 -6.08 4.33
N ALA A 59 0.28 -6.71 5.27
CA ALA A 59 1.66 -7.15 5.10
C ALA A 59 1.81 -8.26 4.03
N GLY A 60 0.71 -8.88 3.63
CA GLY A 60 0.72 -9.96 2.66
C GLY A 60 1.60 -11.12 3.12
N THR A 61 2.50 -11.54 2.25
CA THR A 61 3.47 -12.61 2.54
C THR A 61 4.69 -12.16 3.35
N GLY A 62 4.77 -10.85 3.73
CA GLY A 62 5.84 -10.30 4.55
C GLY A 62 7.09 -9.87 3.80
N LEU A 63 7.02 -9.59 2.50
CA LEU A 63 8.16 -9.13 1.70
C LEU A 63 8.75 -7.81 2.18
N ASP A 64 7.92 -6.88 2.65
CA ASP A 64 8.39 -5.60 3.17
C ASP A 64 8.80 -5.73 4.64
N ALA A 65 8.11 -6.55 5.44
CA ALA A 65 8.50 -6.88 6.81
C ALA A 65 9.93 -7.45 6.88
N GLU A 66 10.25 -8.44 6.04
CA GLU A 66 11.59 -9.02 5.92
C GLU A 66 12.63 -7.95 5.59
N TYR A 67 12.37 -7.12 4.59
CA TYR A 67 13.27 -6.02 4.20
C TYR A 67 13.54 -5.05 5.36
N PHE A 68 12.50 -4.62 6.11
CA PHE A 68 12.71 -3.70 7.22
C PHE A 68 13.49 -4.32 8.38
N VAL A 69 13.32 -5.62 8.61
CA VAL A 69 14.14 -6.34 9.59
C VAL A 69 15.61 -6.41 9.16
N GLU A 70 15.90 -6.62 7.89
CA GLU A 70 17.26 -6.54 7.34
C GLU A 70 17.89 -5.16 7.53
N GLN A 71 17.06 -4.09 7.60
CA GLN A 71 17.52 -2.74 7.92
C GLN A 71 17.65 -2.48 9.44
N GLY A 72 17.43 -3.49 10.27
CA GLY A 72 17.56 -3.43 11.73
C GLY A 72 16.33 -2.92 12.48
N CYS A 73 15.16 -2.90 11.86
CA CYS A 73 13.89 -2.61 12.51
C CYS A 73 13.24 -3.87 13.11
N LYS A 74 12.22 -3.69 13.94
CA LYS A 74 11.28 -4.74 14.35
C LYS A 74 9.95 -4.51 13.67
N VAL A 75 9.22 -5.57 13.33
CA VAL A 75 7.93 -5.45 12.62
C VAL A 75 6.85 -6.25 13.33
N HIS A 76 5.69 -5.61 13.54
CA HIS A 76 4.44 -6.29 13.81
C HIS A 76 3.60 -6.27 12.54
N ALA A 77 3.49 -7.41 11.88
CA ALA A 77 2.83 -7.53 10.58
C ALA A 77 1.36 -7.96 10.77
N THR A 78 0.44 -7.24 10.12
CA THR A 78 -0.98 -7.60 10.13
C THR A 78 -1.51 -7.81 8.72
N ASP A 79 -2.31 -8.83 8.54
CA ASP A 79 -3.09 -9.06 7.33
C ASP A 79 -4.41 -9.75 7.68
N LEU A 80 -5.42 -9.58 6.84
CA LEU A 80 -6.71 -10.24 7.03
C LEU A 80 -6.74 -11.62 6.38
N SER A 81 -5.98 -11.81 5.30
CA SER A 81 -6.03 -12.99 4.44
C SER A 81 -5.38 -14.20 5.11
N ASP A 82 -6.14 -15.31 5.18
CA ASP A 82 -5.67 -16.59 5.74
C ASP A 82 -4.42 -17.09 5.01
N GLY A 83 -4.44 -17.06 3.67
CA GLY A 83 -3.32 -17.52 2.85
C GLY A 83 -2.08 -16.63 2.99
N MET A 84 -2.27 -15.31 3.06
CA MET A 84 -1.15 -14.37 3.26
C MET A 84 -0.49 -14.61 4.62
N ILE A 85 -1.28 -14.72 5.70
CA ILE A 85 -0.77 -15.01 7.05
C ILE A 85 -0.05 -16.37 7.09
N GLN A 86 -0.56 -17.37 6.38
CA GLN A 86 0.12 -18.68 6.30
C GLN A 86 1.50 -18.55 5.63
N LYS A 87 1.60 -17.81 4.52
CA LYS A 87 2.88 -17.54 3.84
C LYS A 87 3.83 -16.71 4.69
N LEU A 88 3.33 -15.69 5.37
CA LEU A 88 4.09 -14.89 6.33
C LEU A 88 4.70 -15.76 7.45
N LYS A 89 3.91 -16.66 8.05
CA LYS A 89 4.39 -17.64 9.04
C LYS A 89 5.52 -18.51 8.49
N GLN A 90 5.35 -19.03 7.28
CA GLN A 90 6.37 -19.83 6.60
C GLN A 90 7.66 -19.04 6.40
N ARG A 91 7.55 -17.78 5.91
CA ARG A 91 8.70 -16.86 5.72
C ARG A 91 9.45 -16.63 7.02
N ILE A 92 8.73 -16.26 8.10
CA ILE A 92 9.33 -16.01 9.42
C ILE A 92 10.13 -17.21 9.89
N LYS A 93 9.57 -18.42 9.73
CA LYS A 93 10.22 -19.67 10.11
C LYS A 93 11.46 -19.98 9.25
N HIS A 94 11.32 -19.88 7.92
CA HIS A 94 12.40 -20.24 6.99
C HIS A 94 13.58 -19.28 7.04
N GLN A 95 13.34 -18.00 7.32
CA GLN A 95 14.36 -16.94 7.39
C GLN A 95 14.83 -16.67 8.84
N ASN A 96 14.37 -17.47 9.82
CA ASN A 96 14.72 -17.30 11.25
C ASN A 96 14.40 -15.89 11.80
N LEU A 97 13.28 -15.29 11.40
CA LEU A 97 12.92 -13.91 11.73
C LEU A 97 12.03 -13.78 12.99
N SER A 98 11.83 -14.86 13.76
CA SER A 98 10.90 -14.90 14.90
C SER A 98 11.22 -13.89 16.01
N ASN A 99 12.46 -13.48 16.14
CA ASN A 99 12.90 -12.48 17.13
C ASN A 99 12.63 -11.03 16.69
N SER A 100 12.33 -10.82 15.41
CA SER A 100 12.23 -9.48 14.80
C SER A 100 10.88 -9.22 14.13
N ILE A 101 10.15 -10.28 13.75
CA ILE A 101 8.80 -10.18 13.19
C ILE A 101 7.83 -10.91 14.08
N THR A 102 6.86 -10.17 14.61
CA THR A 102 5.62 -10.71 15.16
C THR A 102 4.49 -10.49 14.16
N PHE A 103 3.41 -11.25 14.25
CA PHE A 103 2.27 -11.08 13.36
C PHE A 103 0.95 -11.33 14.06
N GLN A 104 -0.11 -10.72 13.53
CA GLN A 104 -1.48 -10.94 13.97
C GLN A 104 -2.41 -10.95 12.75
N GLN A 105 -3.27 -11.95 12.64
CA GLN A 105 -4.35 -11.91 11.65
C GLN A 105 -5.39 -10.90 12.13
N CYS A 106 -5.44 -9.75 11.49
CA CYS A 106 -6.25 -8.62 11.91
C CYS A 106 -6.67 -7.76 10.70
N SER A 107 -7.93 -7.33 10.69
CA SER A 107 -8.37 -6.31 9.75
C SER A 107 -7.84 -4.94 10.17
N PHE A 108 -7.40 -4.14 9.20
CA PHE A 108 -7.02 -2.73 9.44
C PHE A 108 -8.17 -1.87 10.03
N THR A 109 -9.42 -2.38 10.01
CA THR A 109 -10.56 -1.72 10.66
C THR A 109 -10.76 -2.14 12.12
N GLN A 110 -9.89 -2.98 12.67
CA GLN A 110 -9.97 -3.55 14.01
C GLN A 110 -8.63 -3.44 14.76
N LEU A 111 -7.90 -2.35 14.55
CA LEU A 111 -6.60 -2.13 15.17
C LEU A 111 -6.68 -1.89 16.69
N ASP A 112 -7.87 -1.71 17.23
CA ASP A 112 -8.16 -1.79 18.67
C ASP A 112 -7.97 -3.19 19.28
N LYS A 113 -7.90 -4.22 18.43
CA LYS A 113 -7.64 -5.61 18.84
C LYS A 113 -6.15 -6.01 18.78
N LEU A 114 -5.27 -5.07 18.44
CA LEU A 114 -3.84 -5.35 18.44
C LEU A 114 -3.33 -5.70 19.83
N THR A 115 -2.45 -6.70 19.89
CA THR A 115 -1.78 -7.12 21.13
C THR A 115 -0.62 -6.19 21.49
N PHE A 116 -0.20 -5.32 20.59
CA PHE A 116 0.93 -4.40 20.76
C PHE A 116 0.52 -2.97 20.43
N SER A 117 1.22 -2.02 21.04
CA SER A 117 1.14 -0.59 20.78
C SER A 117 2.53 0.04 20.94
N GLY A 118 2.62 1.35 20.79
CA GLY A 118 3.90 2.05 20.93
C GLY A 118 4.81 1.89 19.71
N PHE A 119 4.20 1.87 18.52
CA PHE A 119 4.95 1.80 17.26
C PHE A 119 5.60 3.15 16.94
N ASN A 120 6.80 3.12 16.38
CA ASN A 120 7.46 4.30 15.83
C ASN A 120 6.96 4.63 14.42
N TYR A 121 6.45 3.62 13.73
CA TYR A 121 6.06 3.73 12.33
C TYR A 121 4.84 2.87 12.01
N ILE A 122 3.90 3.42 11.22
CA ILE A 122 2.83 2.64 10.59
C ILE A 122 3.08 2.64 9.09
N PHE A 123 3.00 1.47 8.48
CA PHE A 123 3.24 1.26 7.06
C PHE A 123 2.10 0.47 6.41
N SER A 124 1.68 0.88 5.20
CA SER A 124 0.78 0.12 4.34
C SER A 124 1.14 0.33 2.89
N ASN A 125 1.36 -0.76 2.15
CA ASN A 125 1.85 -0.72 0.77
C ASN A 125 0.78 -1.12 -0.26
N PHE A 126 1.05 -0.81 -1.53
CA PHE A 126 0.37 -1.28 -2.74
C PHE A 126 -1.16 -1.28 -2.69
N GLY A 127 -1.75 -0.21 -2.15
CA GLY A 127 -3.19 0.00 -2.26
C GLY A 127 -4.05 -0.96 -1.42
N GLY A 128 -3.50 -1.66 -0.44
CA GLY A 128 -4.29 -2.50 0.47
C GLY A 128 -5.44 -1.73 1.12
N LEU A 129 -5.22 -0.46 1.48
CA LEU A 129 -6.25 0.43 2.00
C LEU A 129 -7.27 0.91 0.95
N ASN A 130 -7.09 0.60 -0.33
CA ASN A 130 -8.09 0.89 -1.35
C ASN A 130 -9.27 -0.11 -1.34
N CYS A 131 -9.23 -1.15 -0.50
CA CYS A 131 -10.37 -2.05 -0.28
C CYS A 131 -11.44 -1.46 0.63
N ILE A 132 -11.23 -0.28 1.24
CA ILE A 132 -12.22 0.38 2.10
C ILE A 132 -12.68 1.72 1.52
N ARG A 133 -13.97 2.02 1.68
CA ARG A 133 -14.59 3.26 1.17
C ARG A 133 -14.19 4.50 1.98
N ASP A 134 -14.08 4.34 3.29
CA ASP A 134 -13.83 5.42 4.24
C ASP A 134 -12.58 5.13 5.08
N LEU A 135 -11.49 5.84 4.76
CA LEU A 135 -10.20 5.72 5.46
C LEU A 135 -10.29 6.12 6.95
N ASN A 136 -11.27 6.92 7.37
CA ASN A 136 -11.44 7.25 8.78
C ASN A 136 -11.63 6.00 9.66
N GLN A 137 -12.20 4.91 9.10
CA GLN A 137 -12.38 3.65 9.83
C GLN A 137 -11.04 2.98 10.18
N VAL A 138 -9.95 3.36 9.50
CA VAL A 138 -8.59 2.85 9.74
C VAL A 138 -7.78 3.87 10.54
N THR A 139 -7.72 5.11 10.05
CA THR A 139 -6.84 6.14 10.60
C THR A 139 -7.22 6.59 12.02
N LYS A 140 -8.48 6.39 12.43
CA LYS A 140 -8.95 6.68 13.80
C LYS A 140 -8.17 5.94 14.90
N PHE A 141 -7.55 4.81 14.56
CA PHE A 141 -6.77 4.00 15.51
C PHE A 141 -5.32 4.44 15.62
N PHE A 142 -4.79 5.17 14.63
CA PHE A 142 -3.35 5.40 14.50
C PHE A 142 -2.77 6.18 15.68
N SER A 143 -3.48 7.20 16.19
CA SER A 143 -3.04 7.95 17.36
C SER A 143 -2.99 7.13 18.67
N GLY A 144 -3.75 6.03 18.73
CA GLY A 144 -3.77 5.15 19.91
C GLY A 144 -2.67 4.09 19.90
N VAL A 145 -2.04 3.84 18.76
CA VAL A 145 -1.01 2.79 18.62
C VAL A 145 0.38 3.35 18.30
N LEU A 146 0.47 4.61 17.82
CA LEU A 146 1.72 5.30 17.53
C LEU A 146 2.30 5.98 18.76
N ASN A 147 3.62 5.98 18.87
CA ASN A 147 4.37 6.86 19.75
C ASN A 147 4.25 8.30 19.25
N ASP A 148 4.40 9.25 20.15
CA ASP A 148 4.52 10.67 19.78
C ASP A 148 5.69 10.87 18.82
N HIS A 149 5.52 11.79 17.87
CA HIS A 149 6.43 12.03 16.75
C HIS A 149 6.63 10.81 15.79
N GLY A 150 5.86 9.73 15.96
CA GLY A 150 5.87 8.58 15.05
C GLY A 150 5.36 8.94 13.65
N PHE A 151 5.75 8.14 12.66
CA PHE A 151 5.41 8.37 11.26
C PHE A 151 4.38 7.36 10.74
N VAL A 152 3.62 7.79 9.76
CA VAL A 152 2.73 6.93 8.98
C VAL A 152 3.06 7.09 7.51
N THR A 153 3.34 5.99 6.82
CA THR A 153 3.39 6.00 5.35
C THR A 153 2.35 5.03 4.80
N ILE A 154 1.48 5.55 3.94
CA ILE A 154 0.54 4.73 3.18
C ILE A 154 0.75 4.93 1.68
N VAL A 155 0.61 3.84 0.94
CA VAL A 155 0.65 3.81 -0.52
C VAL A 155 -0.72 3.46 -1.03
N VAL A 156 -1.38 4.39 -1.71
CA VAL A 156 -2.77 4.26 -2.16
C VAL A 156 -2.95 4.65 -3.62
N MET A 157 -3.95 4.07 -4.27
CA MET A 157 -4.31 4.38 -5.65
C MET A 157 -5.10 5.69 -5.73
N PRO A 158 -4.63 6.69 -6.52
CA PRO A 158 -5.33 7.94 -6.74
C PRO A 158 -6.50 7.81 -7.70
N LYS A 159 -7.37 8.84 -7.73
CA LYS A 159 -8.43 8.95 -8.74
C LYS A 159 -7.90 9.23 -10.15
N ILE A 160 -6.75 9.85 -10.27
CA ILE A 160 -6.16 10.22 -11.57
C ILE A 160 -4.92 9.36 -11.80
N CYS A 161 -5.00 8.48 -12.79
CA CYS A 161 -3.90 7.69 -13.29
C CYS A 161 -3.73 7.97 -14.79
N PRO A 162 -2.66 8.66 -15.21
CA PRO A 162 -2.46 9.01 -16.61
C PRO A 162 -2.48 7.78 -17.54
N TRP A 163 -1.86 6.68 -17.13
CA TRP A 163 -1.85 5.45 -17.92
C TRP A 163 -3.24 4.85 -18.18
N GLU A 164 -4.16 4.94 -17.21
CA GLU A 164 -5.54 4.51 -17.44
C GLU A 164 -6.31 5.51 -18.29
N LEU A 165 -6.09 6.81 -18.11
CA LEU A 165 -6.72 7.84 -18.94
C LEU A 165 -6.30 7.73 -20.41
N PHE A 166 -5.05 7.40 -20.71
CA PHE A 166 -4.60 7.14 -22.07
C PHE A 166 -5.31 5.97 -22.77
N SER A 167 -6.00 5.10 -22.02
CA SER A 167 -6.80 4.02 -22.61
C SER A 167 -7.99 4.51 -23.43
N VAL A 168 -8.40 5.78 -23.26
CA VAL A 168 -9.40 6.46 -24.12
C VAL A 168 -8.96 6.41 -25.58
N LEU A 169 -7.66 6.65 -25.87
CA LEU A 169 -7.11 6.60 -27.23
C LEU A 169 -7.24 5.23 -27.89
N LYS A 170 -7.49 4.19 -27.10
CA LYS A 170 -7.75 2.81 -27.55
C LYS A 170 -9.25 2.43 -27.46
N GLY A 171 -10.13 3.42 -27.25
CA GLY A 171 -11.58 3.20 -27.10
C GLY A 171 -12.00 2.54 -25.79
N ASN A 172 -11.07 2.35 -24.81
CA ASN A 172 -11.41 1.71 -23.53
C ASN A 172 -11.82 2.76 -22.47
N PHE A 173 -12.99 3.32 -22.64
CA PHE A 173 -13.58 4.31 -21.71
C PHE A 173 -13.88 3.70 -20.33
N ALA A 174 -14.24 2.42 -20.28
CA ALA A 174 -14.53 1.74 -19.02
C ALA A 174 -13.31 1.73 -18.09
N LEU A 175 -12.13 1.43 -18.63
CA LEU A 175 -10.86 1.46 -17.89
C LEU A 175 -10.47 2.90 -17.54
N ALA A 176 -10.55 3.84 -18.49
CA ALA A 176 -10.15 5.21 -18.28
C ALA A 176 -10.90 5.90 -17.13
N PHE A 177 -12.19 5.64 -17.00
CA PHE A 177 -13.05 6.31 -16.03
C PHE A 177 -13.39 5.47 -14.79
N ARG A 178 -12.85 4.23 -14.65
CA ARG A 178 -13.19 3.35 -13.51
C ARG A 178 -12.86 3.99 -12.16
N ARG A 179 -11.77 4.77 -12.07
CA ARG A 179 -11.32 5.41 -10.82
C ARG A 179 -12.23 6.54 -10.34
N PHE A 180 -13.13 7.06 -11.18
CA PHE A 180 -14.06 8.13 -10.82
C PHE A 180 -15.40 7.62 -10.25
N LYS A 181 -15.66 6.32 -10.26
CA LYS A 181 -16.90 5.72 -9.75
C LYS A 181 -17.05 6.01 -8.25
N LYS A 182 -18.14 6.69 -7.84
CA LYS A 182 -18.45 7.06 -6.44
C LYS A 182 -18.56 5.85 -5.51
N ASN A 183 -19.09 4.73 -6.03
CA ASN A 183 -19.29 3.49 -5.27
C ASN A 183 -18.15 2.48 -5.47
N GLY A 184 -16.97 2.96 -5.86
CA GLY A 184 -15.82 2.12 -6.17
C GLY A 184 -15.96 1.38 -7.51
N ALA A 185 -14.82 0.95 -8.04
CA ALA A 185 -14.77 0.04 -9.17
C ALA A 185 -14.82 -1.41 -8.66
N THR A 186 -15.43 -2.29 -9.46
CA THR A 186 -15.35 -3.72 -9.19
C THR A 186 -13.99 -4.23 -9.66
N ALA A 187 -13.23 -4.80 -8.74
CA ALA A 187 -12.03 -5.57 -9.04
C ALA A 187 -12.39 -7.05 -9.14
N HIS A 188 -11.68 -7.77 -9.97
CA HIS A 188 -11.76 -9.23 -10.09
C HIS A 188 -10.36 -9.79 -9.84
N LEU A 189 -10.24 -10.67 -8.86
CA LEU A 189 -9.00 -11.33 -8.49
C LEU A 189 -9.32 -12.76 -8.06
N GLU A 190 -8.67 -13.74 -8.67
CA GLU A 190 -8.79 -15.16 -8.32
C GLU A 190 -10.24 -15.68 -8.23
N GLY A 191 -11.10 -15.27 -9.18
CA GLY A 191 -12.50 -15.68 -9.21
C GLY A 191 -13.41 -14.93 -8.23
N GLU A 192 -12.87 -14.01 -7.42
CA GLU A 192 -13.63 -13.20 -6.47
C GLU A 192 -13.81 -11.77 -6.97
N TYR A 193 -14.97 -11.19 -6.66
CA TYR A 193 -15.29 -9.79 -6.97
C TYR A 193 -15.40 -8.97 -5.70
N PHE A 194 -14.69 -7.84 -5.66
CA PHE A 194 -14.77 -6.89 -4.54
C PHE A 194 -14.66 -5.44 -5.02
N LYS A 195 -14.91 -4.49 -4.13
CA LYS A 195 -14.83 -3.07 -4.45
C LYS A 195 -13.46 -2.51 -4.14
N THR A 196 -12.95 -1.73 -5.11
CA THR A 196 -11.73 -0.94 -4.95
C THR A 196 -12.11 0.54 -5.02
N TYR A 197 -11.67 1.31 -4.05
CA TYR A 197 -11.95 2.74 -3.93
C TYR A 197 -10.69 3.55 -4.20
N TYR A 198 -10.85 4.70 -4.84
CA TYR A 198 -9.75 5.56 -5.24
C TYR A 198 -9.83 6.89 -4.49
N PHE A 199 -8.70 7.37 -4.01
CA PHE A 199 -8.66 8.53 -3.13
C PHE A 199 -7.99 9.72 -3.79
N THR A 200 -8.51 10.93 -3.53
CA THR A 200 -7.74 12.15 -3.78
C THR A 200 -6.77 12.37 -2.61
N HIS A 201 -5.66 13.02 -2.88
CA HIS A 201 -4.69 13.42 -1.85
C HIS A 201 -5.37 14.13 -0.66
N ASN A 202 -6.24 15.11 -0.94
CA ASN A 202 -6.96 15.83 0.10
C ASN A 202 -7.91 14.94 0.92
N LYS A 203 -8.53 13.91 0.29
CA LYS A 203 -9.38 12.96 1.04
C LYS A 203 -8.55 12.13 2.00
N VAL A 204 -7.35 11.71 1.59
CA VAL A 204 -6.40 11.01 2.47
C VAL A 204 -6.01 11.89 3.63
N LEU A 205 -5.55 13.11 3.40
CA LEU A 205 -5.16 14.04 4.47
C LEU A 205 -6.29 14.28 5.48
N LYS A 206 -7.50 14.51 4.99
CA LYS A 206 -8.67 14.74 5.85
C LYS A 206 -8.98 13.54 6.76
N SER A 207 -8.66 12.32 6.36
CA SER A 207 -8.91 11.14 7.19
C SER A 207 -8.00 11.02 8.40
N PHE A 208 -6.84 11.68 8.38
CA PHE A 208 -5.88 11.63 9.50
C PHE A 208 -6.19 12.64 10.63
N GLY A 209 -6.96 13.69 10.34
CA GLY A 209 -7.25 14.74 11.32
C GLY A 209 -6.06 15.69 11.59
N LYS A 210 -6.23 16.58 12.59
CA LYS A 210 -5.30 17.69 12.84
C LYS A 210 -3.97 17.27 13.50
N LYS A 211 -3.96 16.14 14.20
CA LYS A 211 -2.77 15.61 14.90
C LYS A 211 -1.71 15.01 13.96
N PHE A 212 -2.01 14.92 12.67
CA PHE A 212 -1.09 14.37 11.67
C PHE A 212 -0.69 15.42 10.66
N LYS A 213 0.59 15.77 10.63
CA LYS A 213 1.16 16.75 9.70
C LYS A 213 1.72 16.05 8.48
N LEU A 214 1.37 16.51 7.28
CA LEU A 214 1.98 16.02 6.03
C LEU A 214 3.46 16.36 6.00
N ILE A 215 4.30 15.36 5.83
CA ILE A 215 5.75 15.51 5.68
C ILE A 215 6.14 15.40 4.20
N LYS A 216 5.62 14.38 3.49
CA LYS A 216 5.99 14.15 2.10
C LYS A 216 4.88 13.46 1.32
N ALA A 217 4.75 13.84 0.05
CA ALA A 217 3.94 13.12 -0.94
C ALA A 217 4.75 12.91 -2.21
N GLU A 218 4.67 11.71 -2.80
CA GLU A 218 5.44 11.28 -3.95
C GLU A 218 4.57 10.38 -4.85
N GLY A 219 4.58 10.64 -6.16
CA GLY A 219 3.93 9.76 -7.13
C GLY A 219 4.69 8.44 -7.29
N LEU A 220 3.98 7.35 -7.49
CA LEU A 220 4.53 6.03 -7.71
C LEU A 220 3.96 5.47 -9.03
N GLY A 221 4.82 5.29 -10.02
CA GLY A 221 4.39 4.95 -11.37
C GLY A 221 3.70 6.11 -12.08
N VAL A 222 4.35 7.28 -12.13
CA VAL A 222 3.88 8.48 -12.86
C VAL A 222 3.98 8.24 -14.35
N LEU A 223 5.19 7.93 -14.82
CA LEU A 223 5.51 7.60 -16.21
C LEU A 223 5.83 6.11 -16.38
N ILE A 224 6.28 5.45 -15.33
CA ILE A 224 6.44 4.00 -15.33
C ILE A 224 5.06 3.37 -15.52
N PRO A 225 4.92 2.41 -16.47
CA PRO A 225 3.64 1.76 -16.72
C PRO A 225 3.16 0.95 -15.50
N PRO A 226 1.85 0.71 -15.38
CA PRO A 226 1.32 -0.15 -14.31
C PRO A 226 1.84 -1.59 -14.44
N PRO A 227 1.93 -2.35 -13.34
CA PRO A 227 2.51 -3.70 -13.29
C PRO A 227 1.91 -4.71 -14.28
N VAL A 228 0.66 -4.51 -14.69
CA VAL A 228 0.01 -5.34 -15.73
C VAL A 228 0.73 -5.26 -17.10
N LYS A 229 1.59 -4.26 -17.30
CA LYS A 229 2.44 -4.11 -18.50
C LYS A 229 3.84 -4.75 -18.32
N GLU A 230 3.96 -5.81 -17.56
CA GLU A 230 5.20 -6.47 -17.13
C GLU A 230 6.18 -6.82 -18.27
N ASN A 231 5.68 -7.01 -19.49
CA ASN A 231 6.51 -7.31 -20.66
C ASN A 231 7.20 -6.07 -21.25
N LEU A 232 6.72 -4.86 -20.96
CA LEU A 232 7.27 -3.64 -21.58
C LEU A 232 8.76 -3.42 -21.25
N PRO A 233 9.24 -3.63 -20.01
CA PRO A 233 10.67 -3.50 -19.71
C PRO A 233 11.55 -4.47 -20.49
N LYS A 234 11.04 -5.68 -20.77
CA LYS A 234 11.76 -6.72 -21.54
C LYS A 234 11.75 -6.39 -23.03
N GLN A 235 10.61 -5.97 -23.56
CA GLN A 235 10.44 -5.66 -25.00
C GLN A 235 11.11 -4.35 -25.42
N LEU A 236 11.06 -3.32 -24.56
CA LEU A 236 11.54 -1.97 -24.85
C LEU A 236 12.44 -1.43 -23.71
N PRO A 237 13.59 -2.07 -23.42
CA PRO A 237 14.40 -1.75 -22.24
C PRO A 237 14.96 -0.32 -22.26
N LYS A 238 15.35 0.21 -23.42
CA LYS A 238 15.85 1.59 -23.56
C LYS A 238 14.74 2.60 -23.26
N PHE A 239 13.54 2.37 -23.79
CA PHE A 239 12.39 3.23 -23.55
C PHE A 239 11.97 3.19 -22.07
N TYR A 240 11.92 2.01 -21.45
CA TYR A 240 11.62 1.87 -20.02
C TYR A 240 12.62 2.64 -19.14
N ARG A 241 13.91 2.63 -19.50
CA ARG A 241 14.94 3.40 -18.80
C ARG A 241 14.71 4.91 -18.89
N ILE A 242 14.29 5.41 -20.06
CA ILE A 242 13.92 6.81 -20.25
C ILE A 242 12.72 7.17 -19.37
N LEU A 243 11.67 6.34 -19.37
CA LEU A 243 10.51 6.55 -18.50
C LEU A 243 10.92 6.63 -17.03
N LYS A 244 11.75 5.71 -16.54
CA LYS A 244 12.27 5.72 -15.15
C LYS A 244 13.02 7.02 -14.82
N TYR A 245 13.83 7.50 -15.74
CA TYR A 245 14.59 8.73 -15.53
C TYR A 245 13.67 9.94 -15.34
N PHE A 246 12.69 10.12 -16.20
CA PHE A 246 11.74 11.23 -16.09
C PHE A 246 10.74 11.04 -14.94
N ASP A 247 10.31 9.82 -14.66
CA ASP A 247 9.48 9.48 -13.50
C ASP A 247 10.15 9.97 -12.21
N LYS A 248 11.44 9.66 -12.02
CA LYS A 248 12.21 10.10 -10.87
C LYS A 248 12.26 11.63 -10.73
N LYS A 249 12.30 12.37 -11.82
CA LYS A 249 12.30 13.85 -11.81
C LYS A 249 10.93 14.44 -11.48
N LEU A 250 9.85 13.84 -12.00
CA LEU A 250 8.50 14.40 -11.92
C LEU A 250 7.76 14.02 -10.64
N ARG A 251 7.99 12.85 -10.09
CA ARG A 251 7.18 12.23 -9.03
C ARG A 251 7.04 13.04 -7.75
N ASN A 252 7.95 13.99 -7.47
CA ASN A 252 7.88 14.88 -6.31
C ASN A 252 7.15 16.20 -6.57
N HIS A 253 6.84 16.50 -7.83
CA HIS A 253 6.26 17.78 -8.24
C HIS A 253 4.76 17.67 -8.50
N PHE A 254 4.00 18.69 -8.17
CA PHE A 254 2.60 18.81 -8.56
C PHE A 254 2.49 18.93 -10.10
N PRO A 255 1.53 18.25 -10.75
CA PRO A 255 0.50 17.37 -10.17
C PRO A 255 0.93 15.91 -10.01
N PHE A 256 2.12 15.52 -10.44
CA PHE A 256 2.60 14.14 -10.56
C PHE A 256 2.79 13.43 -9.21
N ASN A 257 2.97 14.17 -8.11
CA ASN A 257 2.99 13.62 -6.76
C ASN A 257 1.61 13.16 -6.27
N ARG A 258 0.56 13.33 -7.09
CA ARG A 258 -0.85 12.96 -6.81
C ARG A 258 -1.50 12.22 -7.97
N TRP A 259 -0.92 12.29 -9.19
CA TRP A 259 -1.42 11.70 -10.43
C TRP A 259 -0.43 10.63 -10.90
N ALA A 260 -0.70 9.40 -10.55
CA ALA A 260 0.18 8.27 -10.81
C ALA A 260 -0.62 6.96 -10.77
N ASP A 261 0.03 5.83 -10.89
CA ASP A 261 -0.63 4.55 -10.61
C ASP A 261 -1.00 4.46 -9.13
N HIS A 262 -0.02 4.77 -8.23
CA HIS A 262 -0.21 4.98 -6.81
C HIS A 262 0.42 6.32 -6.37
N PHE A 263 0.17 6.77 -5.16
CA PHE A 263 0.99 7.78 -4.50
C PHE A 263 1.35 7.35 -3.09
N ILE A 264 2.55 7.74 -2.69
CA ILE A 264 3.11 7.53 -1.36
C ILE A 264 2.84 8.81 -0.57
N ILE A 265 2.30 8.70 0.63
CA ILE A 265 2.10 9.84 1.53
C ILE A 265 2.63 9.49 2.90
N THR A 266 3.49 10.36 3.44
CA THR A 266 4.05 10.25 4.79
C THR A 266 3.57 11.41 5.64
N LEU A 267 3.03 11.07 6.81
CA LEU A 267 2.61 12.02 7.83
C LEU A 267 3.34 11.73 9.13
N GLN A 268 3.50 12.76 9.96
CA GLN A 268 4.02 12.64 11.31
C GLN A 268 2.90 12.94 12.31
N TYR A 269 2.80 12.11 13.32
CA TYR A 269 1.87 12.28 14.43
C TYR A 269 2.47 13.24 15.47
N SER A 270 1.64 14.09 16.07
CA SER A 270 1.94 14.84 17.28
C SER A 270 0.79 14.70 18.25
N ALA A 271 1.09 14.35 19.49
CA ALA A 271 0.10 14.20 20.55
C ALA A 271 -0.49 15.55 21.00
N GLU A 272 0.26 16.66 20.80
CA GLU A 272 -0.11 18.06 21.10
C GLU A 272 -1.13 18.63 20.11
#